data_e74cd7336d23a0c182f9603db53aed00
#
_entry.id   e74cd7336d23a0c182f9603db53aed00
#
_cell.length_a   1.000
_cell.length_b   1.000
_cell.length_c   1.000
_cell.angle_alpha   90.00
_cell.angle_beta   90.00
_cell.angle_gamma   90.00
#
_symmetry.space_group_name_H-M   'P 1'
#
loop_
_entity.id
_entity.type
_entity.pdbx_description
1 polymer ?
#
loop_
_entity_poly.entity_id
_entity_poly.type
_entity_poly.pdbx_seq_one_letter_code
_entity_poly.pdbx_strand_id
1 'polypeptide(L)'
;MENTKKHTEDFVKLEQVTKVYKMGEVEIRAVDGIDFSIAKGEFVVIVGPSGAGKTTVLNILGGMDTATSGSVLVDKNDIAKYSPKKLIGYRRDDIGFVFQFYNLIPNLTALENVELALQICKNPLDAKTVLEDVGLGERLNNFPAQLSGGEQQ
;
A
#
# COMPACT_ATOMS: atom_id res chain seq x y z
N MET A 1 -12.95 20.64 32.89
CA MET A 1 -11.72 20.19 32.26
C MET A 1 -12.03 20.09 30.77
N GLU A 2 -11.74 21.13 30.03
CA GLU A 2 -11.91 21.17 28.57
C GLU A 2 -10.86 20.30 27.93
N ASN A 3 -11.34 19.25 27.28
CA ASN A 3 -10.51 18.32 26.51
C ASN A 3 -10.19 19.00 25.17
N THR A 4 -9.12 19.79 25.15
CA THR A 4 -8.60 20.42 23.93
C THR A 4 -8.13 19.30 23.00
N LYS A 5 -9.03 18.81 22.12
CA LYS A 5 -8.63 17.99 20.96
C LYS A 5 -7.64 18.86 20.16
N LYS A 6 -6.34 18.55 20.26
CA LYS A 6 -5.37 19.02 19.27
C LYS A 6 -5.93 18.59 17.90
N HIS A 7 -6.29 19.55 17.07
CA HIS A 7 -6.52 19.33 15.65
C HIS A 7 -5.18 18.88 15.05
N THR A 8 -4.94 17.58 15.08
CA THR A 8 -3.90 16.98 14.26
C THR A 8 -4.38 17.10 12.82
N GLU A 9 -3.59 17.76 12.00
CA GLU A 9 -3.88 17.97 10.57
C GLU A 9 -4.09 16.61 9.88
N ASP A 10 -5.18 16.47 9.12
CA ASP A 10 -5.48 15.25 8.38
C ASP A 10 -4.36 14.98 7.37
N PHE A 11 -3.67 13.87 7.53
CA PHE A 11 -2.64 13.43 6.60
C PHE A 11 -3.25 12.68 5.39
N VAL A 12 -4.26 11.86 5.67
CA VAL A 12 -5.09 11.21 4.64
C VAL A 12 -6.52 11.68 4.82
N LYS A 13 -7.20 12.02 3.72
CA LYS A 13 -8.62 12.37 3.74
C LYS A 13 -9.31 11.85 2.48
N LEU A 14 -10.35 11.06 2.67
CA LEU A 14 -11.26 10.63 1.62
C LEU A 14 -12.54 11.43 1.72
N GLU A 15 -13.02 11.95 0.58
CA GLU A 15 -14.27 12.72 0.51
C GLU A 15 -15.13 12.15 -0.62
N GLN A 16 -16.28 11.57 -0.24
CA GLN A 16 -17.28 10.98 -1.14
C GLN A 16 -16.66 10.03 -2.17
N VAL A 17 -15.68 9.21 -1.74
CA VAL A 17 -14.95 8.32 -2.62
C VAL A 17 -15.84 7.16 -3.05
N THR A 18 -15.97 7.00 -4.36
CA THR A 18 -16.71 5.90 -4.98
C THR A 18 -15.80 5.15 -5.93
N LYS A 19 -15.92 3.82 -5.95
CA LYS A 19 -15.28 2.96 -6.95
C LYS A 19 -16.27 2.02 -7.58
N VAL A 20 -16.39 2.11 -8.89
CA VAL A 20 -17.23 1.23 -9.72
C VAL A 20 -16.35 0.50 -10.71
N TYR A 21 -16.43 -0.83 -10.72
CA TYR A 21 -15.82 -1.67 -11.74
C TYR A 21 -16.88 -2.04 -12.79
N LYS A 22 -16.53 -1.92 -14.07
CA LYS A 22 -17.40 -2.29 -15.20
C LYS A 22 -16.86 -3.59 -15.81
N MET A 23 -17.73 -4.60 -15.86
CA MET A 23 -17.45 -5.90 -16.47
C MET A 23 -18.54 -6.18 -17.52
N GLY A 24 -18.32 -5.68 -18.75
CA GLY A 24 -19.36 -5.67 -19.78
C GLY A 24 -20.56 -4.82 -19.36
N GLU A 25 -21.74 -5.41 -19.28
CA GLU A 25 -22.97 -4.73 -18.84
C GLU A 25 -23.15 -4.70 -17.30
N VAL A 26 -22.30 -5.42 -16.56
CA VAL A 26 -22.39 -5.49 -15.10
C VAL A 26 -21.52 -4.41 -14.46
N GLU A 27 -22.13 -3.63 -13.58
CA GLU A 27 -21.42 -2.65 -12.75
C GLU A 27 -21.35 -3.16 -11.29
N ILE A 28 -20.13 -3.22 -10.74
CA ILE A 28 -19.89 -3.59 -9.35
C ILE A 28 -19.42 -2.34 -8.61
N ARG A 29 -20.22 -1.85 -7.68
CA ARG A 29 -19.89 -0.73 -6.81
C ARG A 29 -19.13 -1.25 -5.60
N ALA A 30 -17.80 -1.25 -5.69
CA ALA A 30 -16.92 -1.80 -4.65
C ALA A 30 -16.72 -0.84 -3.47
N VAL A 31 -16.85 0.47 -3.71
CA VAL A 31 -16.83 1.53 -2.68
C VAL A 31 -17.92 2.53 -3.05
N ASP A 32 -18.71 2.97 -2.09
CA ASP A 32 -19.89 3.80 -2.31
C ASP A 32 -19.92 5.03 -1.38
N GLY A 33 -19.32 6.12 -1.84
CA GLY A 33 -19.41 7.43 -1.19
C GLY A 33 -18.82 7.44 0.23
N ILE A 34 -17.64 6.87 0.45
CA ILE A 34 -17.02 6.83 1.77
C ILE A 34 -16.28 8.13 2.10
N ASP A 35 -16.35 8.48 3.37
CA ASP A 35 -15.67 9.63 3.98
C ASP A 35 -14.92 9.16 5.22
N PHE A 36 -13.63 9.45 5.32
CA PHE A 36 -12.84 9.33 6.54
C PHE A 36 -11.55 10.13 6.46
N SER A 37 -10.92 10.36 7.60
CA SER A 37 -9.59 10.95 7.67
C SER A 37 -8.68 10.20 8.62
N ILE A 38 -7.37 10.31 8.38
CA ILE A 38 -6.30 9.72 9.18
C ILE A 38 -5.29 10.83 9.48
N ALA A 39 -4.97 11.00 10.76
CA ALA A 39 -3.95 11.96 11.18
C ALA A 39 -2.54 11.44 10.88
N LYS A 40 -1.57 12.34 10.78
CA LYS A 40 -0.17 11.96 10.60
C LYS A 40 0.35 11.13 11.78
N GLY A 41 0.94 9.96 11.48
CA GLY A 41 1.50 9.05 12.48
C GLY A 41 0.45 8.16 13.16
N GLU A 42 -0.80 8.18 12.71
CA GLU A 42 -1.86 7.34 13.23
C GLU A 42 -1.75 5.91 12.70
N PHE A 43 -2.01 4.93 13.57
CA PHE A 43 -2.19 3.53 13.18
C PHE A 43 -3.67 3.25 13.02
N VAL A 44 -4.07 2.82 11.82
CA VAL A 44 -5.48 2.61 11.47
C VAL A 44 -5.73 1.17 11.02
N VAL A 45 -6.84 0.60 11.46
CA VAL A 45 -7.29 -0.73 11.06
C VAL A 45 -8.64 -0.61 10.34
N ILE A 46 -8.71 -1.09 9.09
CA ILE A 46 -9.95 -1.14 8.32
C ILE A 46 -10.56 -2.54 8.48
N VAL A 47 -11.70 -2.61 9.16
CA VAL A 47 -12.42 -3.86 9.44
C VAL A 47 -13.73 -3.94 8.67
N GLY A 48 -14.20 -5.16 8.42
CA GLY A 48 -15.47 -5.40 7.74
C GLY A 48 -15.54 -6.81 7.12
N PRO A 49 -16.72 -7.25 6.68
CA PRO A 49 -16.90 -8.57 6.06
C PRO A 49 -16.12 -8.70 4.74
N SER A 50 -16.00 -9.93 4.23
CA SER A 50 -15.46 -10.15 2.89
C SER A 50 -16.32 -9.43 1.85
N GLY A 51 -15.69 -8.84 0.84
CA GLY A 51 -16.39 -8.05 -0.19
C GLY A 51 -16.76 -6.60 0.22
N ALA A 52 -16.49 -6.16 1.45
CA ALA A 52 -16.82 -4.79 1.91
C ALA A 52 -15.94 -3.66 1.31
N GLY A 53 -15.12 -3.94 0.29
CA GLY A 53 -14.31 -2.93 -0.39
C GLY A 53 -13.00 -2.55 0.31
N LYS A 54 -12.61 -3.21 1.42
CA LYS A 54 -11.39 -2.89 2.19
C LYS A 54 -10.13 -2.86 1.32
N THR A 55 -9.91 -3.91 0.56
CA THR A 55 -8.76 -4.01 -0.36
C THR A 55 -8.83 -2.95 -1.45
N THR A 56 -10.02 -2.64 -1.95
CA THR A 56 -10.22 -1.56 -2.93
C THR A 56 -9.79 -0.20 -2.37
N VAL A 57 -10.18 0.11 -1.12
CA VAL A 57 -9.77 1.34 -0.44
C VAL A 57 -8.26 1.39 -0.27
N LEU A 58 -7.63 0.30 0.20
CA LEU A 58 -6.17 0.21 0.33
C LEU A 58 -5.46 0.37 -1.01
N ASN A 59 -5.99 -0.24 -2.09
CA ASN A 59 -5.42 -0.10 -3.44
C ASN A 59 -5.53 1.34 -3.96
N ILE A 60 -6.63 2.04 -3.67
CA ILE A 60 -6.79 3.45 -4.03
C ILE A 60 -5.79 4.32 -3.25
N LEU A 61 -5.70 4.14 -1.93
CA LEU A 61 -4.75 4.88 -1.08
C LEU A 61 -3.30 4.62 -1.49
N GLY A 62 -2.99 3.38 -1.86
CA GLY A 62 -1.67 3.01 -2.35
C GLY A 62 -1.38 3.40 -3.81
N GLY A 63 -2.34 4.00 -4.52
CA GLY A 63 -2.17 4.36 -5.94
C GLY A 63 -2.06 3.18 -6.90
N MET A 64 -2.50 1.99 -6.48
CA MET A 64 -2.60 0.79 -7.34
C MET A 64 -3.87 0.82 -8.17
N ASP A 65 -4.88 1.54 -7.69
CA ASP A 65 -6.14 1.80 -8.39
C ASP A 65 -6.53 3.27 -8.23
N THR A 66 -7.53 3.71 -8.97
CA THR A 66 -8.04 5.09 -8.92
C THR A 66 -9.51 5.10 -8.54
N ALA A 67 -9.93 6.10 -7.78
CA ALA A 67 -11.35 6.33 -7.52
C ALA A 67 -12.12 6.63 -8.82
N THR A 68 -13.39 6.21 -8.89
CA THR A 68 -14.29 6.59 -9.97
C THR A 68 -14.78 8.02 -9.78
N SER A 69 -15.02 8.41 -8.53
CA SER A 69 -15.40 9.78 -8.14
C SER A 69 -14.99 10.05 -6.70
N GLY A 70 -15.10 11.32 -6.28
CA GLY A 70 -14.65 11.80 -4.98
C GLY A 70 -13.20 12.28 -5.01
N SER A 71 -12.68 12.67 -3.86
CA SER A 71 -11.28 13.10 -3.69
C SER A 71 -10.55 12.24 -2.68
N VAL A 72 -9.25 12.01 -2.94
CA VAL A 72 -8.35 11.22 -2.09
C VAL A 72 -7.11 12.08 -1.82
N LEU A 73 -7.12 12.76 -0.70
CA LEU A 73 -6.05 13.63 -0.28
C LEU A 73 -5.03 12.84 0.55
N VAL A 74 -3.76 12.90 0.16
CA VAL A 74 -2.63 12.40 0.93
C VAL A 74 -1.60 13.52 1.01
N ASP A 75 -1.25 13.92 2.21
CA ASP A 75 -0.40 15.07 2.47
C ASP A 75 -0.78 16.29 1.62
N LYS A 76 -2.08 16.65 1.66
CA LYS A 76 -2.71 17.76 0.90
C LYS A 76 -2.76 17.59 -0.62
N ASN A 77 -2.26 16.50 -1.16
CA ASN A 77 -2.26 16.22 -2.59
C ASN A 77 -3.42 15.29 -2.95
N ASP A 78 -4.25 15.68 -3.89
CA ASP A 78 -5.35 14.84 -4.40
C ASP A 78 -4.80 13.80 -5.38
N ILE A 79 -4.53 12.59 -4.87
CA ILE A 79 -3.98 11.50 -5.67
C ILE A 79 -4.99 10.91 -6.67
N ALA A 80 -6.30 11.14 -6.46
CA ALA A 80 -7.33 10.72 -7.42
C ALA A 80 -7.18 11.43 -8.77
N LYS A 81 -6.52 12.61 -8.80
CA LYS A 81 -6.23 13.38 -10.02
C LYS A 81 -4.86 13.09 -10.64
N TYR A 82 -4.11 12.15 -10.08
CA TYR A 82 -2.78 11.85 -10.60
C TYR A 82 -2.85 11.07 -11.92
N SER A 83 -1.99 11.47 -12.86
CA SER A 83 -1.77 10.67 -14.06
C SER A 83 -1.12 9.32 -13.72
N PRO A 84 -1.23 8.28 -14.58
CA PRO A 84 -0.56 6.99 -14.35
C PRO A 84 0.94 7.14 -14.07
N LYS A 85 1.61 8.06 -14.76
CA LYS A 85 3.03 8.35 -14.56
C LYS A 85 3.31 8.93 -13.16
N LYS A 86 2.44 9.82 -12.66
CA LYS A 86 2.58 10.42 -11.33
C LYS A 86 2.31 9.41 -10.23
N LEU A 87 1.35 8.47 -10.44
CA LEU A 87 1.09 7.37 -9.53
C LEU A 87 2.27 6.39 -9.41
N ILE A 88 3.05 6.17 -10.47
CA ILE A 88 4.28 5.38 -10.40
C ILE A 88 5.27 6.03 -9.40
N GLY A 89 5.47 7.35 -9.51
CA GLY A 89 6.32 8.09 -8.57
C GLY A 89 5.81 8.02 -7.13
N TYR A 90 4.51 8.20 -6.93
CA TYR A 90 3.86 8.11 -5.63
C TYR A 90 4.08 6.73 -4.98
N ARG A 91 3.84 5.63 -5.71
CA ARG A 91 4.08 4.28 -5.20
C ARG A 91 5.54 4.01 -4.86
N ARG A 92 6.46 4.54 -5.68
CA ARG A 92 7.89 4.33 -5.48
C ARG A 92 8.44 5.10 -4.28
N ASP A 93 7.98 6.34 -4.08
CA ASP A 93 8.61 7.30 -3.18
C ASP A 93 7.87 7.42 -1.83
N ASP A 94 6.54 7.22 -1.81
CA ASP A 94 5.68 7.58 -0.68
C ASP A 94 4.97 6.36 -0.04
N ILE A 95 4.91 5.20 -0.73
CA ILE A 95 4.13 4.04 -0.27
C ILE A 95 4.99 2.80 -0.08
N GLY A 96 4.83 2.13 1.07
CA GLY A 96 5.29 0.77 1.30
C GLY A 96 4.10 -0.20 1.35
N PHE A 97 4.11 -1.24 0.52
CA PHE A 97 3.10 -2.28 0.53
C PHE A 97 3.58 -3.55 1.22
N VAL A 98 2.73 -4.10 2.10
CA VAL A 98 2.83 -5.48 2.55
C VAL A 98 1.61 -6.22 2.01
N PHE A 99 1.84 -7.19 1.14
CA PHE A 99 0.78 -7.94 0.48
C PHE A 99 0.37 -9.17 1.28
N GLN A 100 -0.87 -9.64 1.08
CA GLN A 100 -1.35 -10.88 1.67
C GLN A 100 -0.60 -12.11 1.13
N PHE A 101 -0.21 -12.08 -0.13
CA PHE A 101 0.69 -13.04 -0.76
C PHE A 101 2.07 -12.41 -0.90
N TYR A 102 3.10 -13.18 -0.69
CA TYR A 102 4.49 -12.68 -0.57
C TYR A 102 5.02 -11.99 -1.84
N ASN A 103 4.46 -12.31 -3.02
CA ASN A 103 4.84 -11.74 -4.32
C ASN A 103 6.34 -11.90 -4.65
N LEU A 104 6.99 -12.91 -4.07
CA LEU A 104 8.38 -13.24 -4.38
C LEU A 104 8.49 -13.90 -5.75
N ILE A 105 9.59 -13.64 -6.44
CA ILE A 105 9.93 -14.31 -7.68
C ILE A 105 10.55 -15.66 -7.33
N PRO A 106 9.91 -16.80 -7.71
CA PRO A 106 10.32 -18.13 -7.23
C PRO A 106 11.74 -18.55 -7.64
N ASN A 107 12.23 -18.01 -8.75
CA ASN A 107 13.53 -18.36 -9.34
C ASN A 107 14.68 -17.45 -8.87
N LEU A 108 14.39 -16.51 -7.98
CA LEU A 108 15.37 -15.65 -7.33
C LEU A 108 15.53 -16.06 -5.87
N THR A 109 16.74 -15.94 -5.36
CA THR A 109 17.06 -16.12 -3.94
C THR A 109 16.41 -14.99 -3.09
N ALA A 110 16.46 -15.12 -1.76
CA ALA A 110 15.98 -14.07 -0.85
C ALA A 110 16.71 -12.74 -1.13
N LEU A 111 18.04 -12.79 -1.26
CA LEU A 111 18.84 -11.61 -1.57
C LEU A 111 18.45 -10.98 -2.91
N GLU A 112 18.39 -11.79 -3.97
CA GLU A 112 18.03 -11.30 -5.32
C GLU A 112 16.61 -10.72 -5.40
N ASN A 113 15.64 -11.26 -4.65
CA ASN A 113 14.29 -10.69 -4.56
C ASN A 113 14.32 -9.27 -3.95
N VAL A 114 15.12 -9.07 -2.89
CA VAL A 114 15.28 -7.74 -2.27
C VAL A 114 16.05 -6.81 -3.19
N GLU A 115 17.17 -7.25 -3.79
CA GLU A 115 17.95 -6.45 -4.73
C GLU A 115 17.13 -5.98 -5.93
N LEU A 116 16.23 -6.83 -6.44
CA LEU A 116 15.31 -6.45 -7.52
C LEU A 116 14.40 -5.29 -7.11
N ALA A 117 13.85 -5.32 -5.88
CA ALA A 117 13.02 -4.25 -5.37
C ALA A 117 13.80 -2.94 -5.18
N LEU A 118 15.09 -3.02 -4.85
CA LEU A 118 15.95 -1.84 -4.64
C LEU A 118 16.25 -1.09 -5.95
N GLN A 119 16.16 -1.74 -7.12
CA GLN A 119 16.45 -1.10 -8.41
C GLN A 119 15.58 0.11 -8.72
N ILE A 120 14.38 0.18 -8.13
CA ILE A 120 13.47 1.31 -8.30
C ILE A 120 13.63 2.40 -7.22
N CYS A 121 14.39 2.13 -6.16
CA CYS A 121 14.59 3.05 -5.05
C CYS A 121 15.62 4.13 -5.38
N LYS A 122 15.39 5.37 -4.91
CA LYS A 122 16.35 6.49 -5.10
C LYS A 122 17.58 6.36 -4.19
N ASN A 123 17.37 5.93 -2.95
CA ASN A 123 18.40 5.77 -1.93
C ASN A 123 18.22 4.40 -1.26
N PRO A 124 18.56 3.29 -1.94
CA PRO A 124 18.36 1.97 -1.39
C PRO A 124 19.29 1.72 -0.21
N LEU A 125 18.79 0.98 0.78
CA LEU A 125 19.62 0.38 1.81
C LEU A 125 20.35 -0.83 1.21
N ASP A 126 21.40 -1.31 1.86
CA ASP A 126 22.07 -2.54 1.45
C ASP A 126 21.16 -3.75 1.70
N ALA A 127 20.88 -4.53 0.65
CA ALA A 127 19.94 -5.65 0.72
C ALA A 127 20.34 -6.71 1.75
N LYS A 128 21.64 -7.00 1.82
CA LYS A 128 22.18 -7.98 2.78
C LYS A 128 21.97 -7.51 4.21
N THR A 129 22.32 -6.27 4.50
CA THR A 129 22.15 -5.68 5.83
C THR A 129 20.70 -5.70 6.26
N VAL A 130 19.76 -5.33 5.37
CA VAL A 130 18.31 -5.37 5.67
C VAL A 130 17.85 -6.79 6.00
N LEU A 131 18.30 -7.79 5.25
CA LEU A 131 17.95 -9.19 5.52
C LEU A 131 18.56 -9.70 6.83
N GLU A 132 19.79 -9.29 7.17
CA GLU A 132 20.42 -9.58 8.46
C GLU A 132 19.64 -8.95 9.62
N ASP A 133 19.19 -7.71 9.49
CA ASP A 133 18.42 -6.97 10.50
C ASP A 133 17.07 -7.63 10.83
N VAL A 134 16.46 -8.31 9.84
CA VAL A 134 15.22 -9.09 10.06
C VAL A 134 15.46 -10.56 10.37
N GLY A 135 16.71 -10.96 10.64
CA GLY A 135 17.08 -12.33 11.05
C GLY A 135 17.20 -13.33 9.90
N LEU A 136 17.32 -12.87 8.66
CA LEU A 136 17.45 -13.72 7.47
C LEU A 136 18.91 -13.81 6.91
N GLY A 137 19.90 -13.40 7.70
CA GLY A 137 21.31 -13.40 7.27
C GLY A 137 21.85 -14.76 6.79
N GLU A 138 21.36 -15.87 7.38
CA GLU A 138 21.72 -17.22 6.95
C GLU A 138 20.86 -17.76 5.79
N ARG A 139 19.88 -16.98 5.34
CA ARG A 139 18.89 -17.34 4.30
C ARG A 139 19.09 -16.62 2.98
N LEU A 140 20.12 -15.80 2.85
CA LEU A 140 20.38 -14.95 1.67
C LEU A 140 20.29 -15.70 0.34
N ASN A 141 20.85 -16.90 0.30
CA ASN A 141 20.92 -17.74 -0.90
C ASN A 141 19.78 -18.76 -1.03
N ASN A 142 18.81 -18.75 -0.11
CA ASN A 142 17.66 -19.64 -0.17
C ASN A 142 16.63 -19.11 -1.16
N PHE A 143 16.04 -20.04 -1.93
CA PHE A 143 14.87 -19.72 -2.77
C PHE A 143 13.60 -19.67 -1.96
N PRO A 144 12.53 -18.97 -2.41
CA PRO A 144 11.26 -18.86 -1.68
C PRO A 144 10.70 -20.21 -1.21
N ALA A 145 10.80 -21.26 -2.03
CA ALA A 145 10.34 -22.61 -1.68
C ALA A 145 11.09 -23.25 -0.48
N GLN A 146 12.23 -22.70 -0.10
CA GLN A 146 13.07 -23.16 1.01
C GLN A 146 12.84 -22.32 2.30
N LEU A 147 12.00 -21.32 2.22
CA LEU A 147 11.65 -20.40 3.31
C LEU A 147 10.29 -20.75 3.89
N SER A 148 10.14 -20.62 5.20
CA SER A 148 8.84 -20.70 5.85
C SER A 148 7.94 -19.52 5.45
N GLY A 149 6.63 -19.62 5.67
CA GLY A 149 5.70 -18.53 5.36
C GLY A 149 6.06 -17.20 6.05
N GLY A 150 6.53 -17.26 7.29
CA GLY A 150 7.00 -16.07 8.03
C GLY A 150 8.30 -15.48 7.46
N GLU A 151 9.23 -16.31 6.97
CA GLU A 151 10.47 -15.87 6.33
C GLU A 151 10.21 -15.29 4.93
N GLN A 152 9.13 -15.71 4.26
CA GLN A 152 8.72 -15.15 2.96
C GLN A 152 7.99 -13.81 3.10
N GLN A 153 7.30 -13.55 4.25
CA GLN A 153 6.60 -12.30 4.55
C GLN A 153 7.56 -11.15 4.87
#